data_fc0e31a5965d09cf216feb574ca18f74
#
_entry.id   fc0e31a5965d09cf216feb574ca18f74
#
_cell.length_a   1.000
_cell.length_b   1.000
_cell.length_c   1.000
_cell.angle_alpha   90.00
_cell.angle_beta   90.00
_cell.angle_gamma   90.00
#
_symmetry.space_group_name_H-M   'P 1'
#
loop_
_entity.id
_entity.type
_entity.pdbx_description
1 polymer ?
#
loop_
_entity_poly.entity_id
_entity_poly.type
_entity_poly.pdbx_seq_one_letter_code
_entity_poly.pdbx_strand_id
1 'polypeptide(L)'
;NFGVQPDGDITKVQAESIPDHDILVAGFPCQPFSIAGVSKKNSLGRATGFEDKTQGTLFFDVCRILKTKRPKAFMLENVKNLCSHDKGRTFQIIQESLRELNYKVFFQVIDGKGYVPQHRERIVIVGFDKERYGENVSFSFDLHPLKKQPVVRDILEKEVSEKYTLSDKLWIYLQNYAAKHREAGNGFGYGIAPLDGVTRTISARYYKDGSEILIEQRGKNPRRLTPRECARLQGFPDSFKIPVSDTQAYRQ
;
A
#
# COMPACT_ATOMS: atom_id res chain seq x y z
N ASN A 1 -13.38 11.90 -9.75
CA ASN A 1 -13.52 10.71 -10.59
C ASN A 1 -14.79 9.89 -10.23
N PHE A 2 -15.16 9.80 -8.96
CA PHE A 2 -16.23 8.92 -8.50
C PHE A 2 -17.48 9.66 -7.98
N GLY A 3 -17.49 11.00 -8.04
CA GLY A 3 -18.63 11.83 -7.61
C GLY A 3 -18.94 11.79 -6.11
N VAL A 4 -18.06 11.19 -5.31
CA VAL A 4 -18.21 11.09 -3.85
C VAL A 4 -17.19 11.99 -3.16
N GLN A 5 -17.64 12.73 -2.14
CA GLN A 5 -16.76 13.51 -1.27
C GLN A 5 -16.35 12.64 -0.07
N PRO A 6 -15.05 12.52 0.25
CA PRO A 6 -14.61 11.84 1.46
C PRO A 6 -15.01 12.60 2.73
N ASP A 7 -15.34 11.86 3.79
CA ASP A 7 -15.72 12.43 5.09
C ASP A 7 -14.51 12.96 5.90
N GLY A 8 -13.30 12.76 5.42
CA GLY A 8 -12.07 13.27 6.01
C GLY A 8 -11.38 12.29 6.94
N ASP A 9 -11.03 12.71 8.15
CA ASP A 9 -10.22 11.95 9.10
C ASP A 9 -11.06 10.89 9.83
N ILE A 10 -10.83 9.60 9.56
CA ILE A 10 -11.57 8.48 10.11
C ILE A 10 -11.52 8.42 11.65
N THR A 11 -10.47 8.96 12.28
CA THR A 11 -10.35 8.98 13.75
C THR A 11 -11.39 9.90 14.40
N LYS A 12 -11.98 10.81 13.63
CA LYS A 12 -13.02 11.76 14.06
C LYS A 12 -14.44 11.31 13.70
N VAL A 13 -14.58 10.31 12.86
CA VAL A 13 -15.87 9.79 12.42
C VAL A 13 -16.41 8.81 13.47
N GLN A 14 -17.62 9.05 13.96
CA GLN A 14 -18.31 8.10 14.84
C GLN A 14 -18.72 6.86 14.05
N ALA A 15 -18.42 5.67 14.56
CA ALA A 15 -18.70 4.44 13.82
C ALA A 15 -20.21 4.26 13.56
N GLU A 16 -21.04 4.75 14.47
CA GLU A 16 -22.50 4.70 14.39
C GLU A 16 -23.05 5.50 13.22
N SER A 17 -22.38 6.63 12.86
CA SER A 17 -22.80 7.50 11.75
C SER A 17 -22.43 6.94 10.36
N ILE A 18 -21.56 5.94 10.29
CA ILE A 18 -21.21 5.28 9.03
C ILE A 18 -22.44 4.50 8.54
N PRO A 19 -22.84 4.63 7.26
CA PRO A 19 -23.93 3.84 6.70
C PRO A 19 -23.67 2.33 6.84
N ASP A 20 -24.72 1.54 7.02
CA ASP A 20 -24.61 0.10 7.01
C ASP A 20 -24.12 -0.38 5.64
N HIS A 21 -23.21 -1.34 5.64
CA HIS A 21 -22.57 -1.84 4.44
C HIS A 21 -22.26 -3.33 4.56
N ASP A 22 -22.23 -4.01 3.43
CA ASP A 22 -21.96 -5.44 3.38
C ASP A 22 -20.47 -5.77 3.45
N ILE A 23 -19.63 -4.89 2.90
CA ILE A 23 -18.17 -5.11 2.79
C ILE A 23 -17.42 -3.85 3.24
N LEU A 24 -16.49 -4.01 4.17
CA LEU A 24 -15.52 -2.97 4.53
C LEU A 24 -14.23 -3.19 3.75
N VAL A 25 -13.75 -2.18 3.03
CA VAL A 25 -12.44 -2.20 2.37
C VAL A 25 -11.57 -1.10 2.94
N ALA A 26 -10.36 -1.44 3.42
CA ALA A 26 -9.46 -0.46 3.99
C ALA A 26 -7.98 -0.81 3.78
N GLY A 27 -7.17 0.22 3.48
CA GLY A 27 -5.73 0.19 3.69
C GLY A 27 -5.39 0.92 4.98
N PHE A 28 -4.41 0.43 5.74
CA PHE A 28 -3.94 1.10 6.95
C PHE A 28 -2.40 1.14 6.98
N PRO A 29 -1.78 2.19 7.59
CA PRO A 29 -0.32 2.29 7.62
C PRO A 29 0.30 1.21 8.51
N CYS A 30 1.46 0.71 8.08
CA CYS A 30 2.31 -0.16 8.90
C CYS A 30 3.05 0.69 9.94
N GLN A 31 2.33 1.15 10.97
CA GLN A 31 2.94 1.83 12.10
C GLN A 31 3.23 0.81 13.21
N PRO A 32 4.35 0.98 13.96
CA PRO A 32 4.59 0.12 15.11
C PRO A 32 3.45 0.30 16.10
N PHE A 33 2.79 -0.81 16.43
CA PHE A 33 1.90 -0.84 17.58
C PHE A 33 2.75 -0.49 18.80
N SER A 34 2.26 0.38 19.66
CA SER A 34 2.85 0.57 20.97
C SER A 34 2.60 -0.72 21.81
N ILE A 35 3.47 -1.71 21.62
CA ILE A 35 3.38 -3.04 22.24
C ILE A 35 3.39 -2.95 23.78
N ALA A 36 3.93 -1.86 24.34
CA ALA A 36 3.94 -1.63 25.78
C ALA A 36 2.54 -1.66 26.42
N GLY A 37 1.50 -1.24 25.71
CA GLY A 37 0.10 -1.30 26.19
C GLY A 37 -0.49 -2.71 26.13
N VAL A 38 -0.23 -3.45 25.07
CA VAL A 38 -0.81 -4.80 24.84
C VAL A 38 -0.11 -5.84 25.70
N SER A 39 1.23 -5.86 25.74
CA SER A 39 2.00 -6.82 26.55
C SER A 39 1.76 -6.69 28.05
N LYS A 40 1.60 -5.46 28.57
CA LYS A 40 1.37 -5.22 29.99
C LYS A 40 -0.01 -5.70 30.45
N LYS A 41 -1.00 -5.74 29.55
CA LYS A 41 -2.36 -6.24 29.85
C LYS A 41 -2.45 -7.75 29.79
N ASN A 42 -1.79 -8.39 28.82
CA ASN A 42 -1.72 -9.85 28.74
C ASN A 42 -1.02 -10.46 29.95
N SER A 43 0.03 -9.81 30.49
CA SER A 43 0.74 -10.26 31.70
C SER A 43 -0.07 -10.07 32.99
N LEU A 44 -1.11 -9.22 32.97
CA LEU A 44 -1.96 -8.93 34.12
C LEU A 44 -3.31 -9.65 34.08
N GLY A 45 -3.56 -10.55 33.11
CA GLY A 45 -4.81 -11.30 32.99
C GLY A 45 -6.07 -10.45 32.80
N ARG A 46 -5.93 -9.18 32.44
CA ARG A 46 -7.06 -8.28 32.17
C ARG A 46 -7.49 -8.41 30.72
N ALA A 47 -8.80 -8.55 30.50
CA ALA A 47 -9.38 -8.57 29.17
C ALA A 47 -8.86 -7.37 28.36
N THR A 48 -8.30 -7.65 27.19
CA THR A 48 -7.87 -6.65 26.21
C THR A 48 -9.12 -6.03 25.58
N GLY A 49 -9.76 -5.12 26.30
CA GLY A 49 -10.91 -4.39 25.77
C GLY A 49 -10.44 -3.37 24.73
N PHE A 50 -11.17 -3.25 23.62
CA PHE A 50 -11.01 -2.23 22.59
C PHE A 50 -11.18 -0.78 23.11
N GLU A 51 -11.44 -0.59 24.39
CA GLU A 51 -11.79 0.68 25.03
C GLU A 51 -10.59 1.54 25.43
N ASP A 52 -9.35 1.07 25.23
CA ASP A 52 -8.18 1.82 25.65
C ASP A 52 -7.78 2.87 24.61
N LYS A 53 -8.06 4.13 24.87
CA LYS A 53 -7.74 5.33 24.07
C LYS A 53 -6.24 5.53 23.76
N THR A 54 -5.35 4.66 24.25
CA THR A 54 -3.89 4.74 24.06
C THR A 54 -3.38 4.00 22.82
N GLN A 55 -4.25 3.36 22.05
CA GLN A 55 -3.87 2.54 20.90
C GLN A 55 -3.98 3.27 19.55
N GLY A 56 -3.60 4.52 19.46
CA GLY A 56 -3.73 5.43 18.32
C GLY A 56 -3.18 4.98 16.96
N THR A 57 -3.48 3.76 16.52
CA THR A 57 -3.20 3.30 15.15
C THR A 57 -4.51 3.14 14.38
N LEU A 58 -4.52 3.52 13.10
CA LEU A 58 -5.68 3.42 12.22
C LEU A 58 -6.24 1.99 12.08
N PHE A 59 -5.45 0.96 12.40
CA PHE A 59 -5.96 -0.42 12.48
C PHE A 59 -7.05 -0.57 13.56
N PHE A 60 -6.93 0.08 14.71
CA PHE A 60 -7.96 0.02 15.75
C PHE A 60 -9.22 0.80 15.38
N ASP A 61 -9.11 1.83 14.53
CA ASP A 61 -10.30 2.46 13.93
C ASP A 61 -11.03 1.49 12.99
N VAL A 62 -10.29 0.69 12.21
CA VAL A 62 -10.89 -0.41 11.43
C VAL A 62 -11.62 -1.39 12.35
N CYS A 63 -10.98 -1.82 13.45
CA CYS A 63 -11.60 -2.73 14.42
C CYS A 63 -12.86 -2.11 15.07
N ARG A 64 -12.84 -0.82 15.39
CA ARG A 64 -13.98 -0.08 15.93
C ARG A 64 -15.17 -0.11 14.97
N ILE A 65 -14.92 0.13 13.69
CA ILE A 65 -15.97 0.09 12.65
C ILE A 65 -16.49 -1.34 12.46
N LEU A 66 -15.60 -2.34 12.37
CA LEU A 66 -15.99 -3.75 12.28
C LEU A 66 -16.87 -4.19 13.46
N LYS A 67 -16.52 -3.76 14.68
CA LYS A 67 -17.32 -4.06 15.90
C LYS A 67 -18.71 -3.44 15.83
N THR A 68 -18.82 -2.18 15.43
CA THR A 68 -20.07 -1.42 15.44
C THR A 68 -20.97 -1.79 14.27
N LYS A 69 -20.42 -1.90 13.06
CA LYS A 69 -21.21 -2.09 11.83
C LYS A 69 -21.40 -3.55 11.41
N ARG A 70 -20.54 -4.44 11.88
CA ARG A 70 -20.64 -5.88 11.60
C ARG A 70 -20.86 -6.17 10.10
N PRO A 71 -20.05 -5.65 9.17
CA PRO A 71 -20.18 -5.99 7.75
C PRO A 71 -20.04 -7.50 7.54
N LYS A 72 -20.67 -8.03 6.50
CA LYS A 72 -20.63 -9.47 6.15
C LYS A 72 -19.19 -9.95 5.91
N ALA A 73 -18.39 -9.09 5.30
CA ALA A 73 -16.99 -9.35 5.02
C ALA A 73 -16.14 -8.07 5.10
N PHE A 74 -14.83 -8.25 5.18
CA PHE A 74 -13.89 -7.14 4.99
C PHE A 74 -12.72 -7.57 4.12
N MET A 75 -12.06 -6.59 3.49
CA MET A 75 -10.78 -6.73 2.82
C MET A 75 -9.84 -5.62 3.29
N LEU A 76 -8.72 -6.01 3.91
CA LEU A 76 -7.69 -5.08 4.37
C LEU A 76 -6.41 -5.27 3.57
N GLU A 77 -5.68 -4.17 3.32
CA GLU A 77 -4.42 -4.18 2.60
C GLU A 77 -3.30 -3.58 3.44
N ASN A 78 -2.10 -4.13 3.31
CA ASN A 78 -0.90 -3.56 3.88
C ASN A 78 0.36 -3.99 3.10
N VAL A 79 1.51 -3.42 3.44
CA VAL A 79 2.79 -3.85 2.87
C VAL A 79 3.15 -5.26 3.34
N LYS A 80 3.83 -6.05 2.50
CA LYS A 80 4.31 -7.41 2.84
C LYS A 80 5.08 -7.46 4.16
N ASN A 81 5.88 -6.42 4.44
CA ASN A 81 6.71 -6.38 5.64
C ASN A 81 5.90 -6.41 6.95
N LEU A 82 4.58 -6.18 6.91
CA LEU A 82 3.71 -6.36 8.07
C LEU A 82 3.83 -7.78 8.66
N CYS A 83 3.99 -8.80 7.81
CA CYS A 83 4.11 -10.20 8.23
C CYS A 83 5.34 -10.47 9.10
N SER A 84 6.44 -9.75 8.85
CA SER A 84 7.72 -9.92 9.57
C SER A 84 8.00 -8.80 10.59
N HIS A 85 7.17 -7.76 10.61
CA HIS A 85 7.35 -6.62 11.50
C HIS A 85 7.35 -7.09 12.96
N ASP A 86 8.35 -6.62 13.72
CA ASP A 86 8.56 -7.01 15.11
C ASP A 86 8.57 -8.54 15.32
N LYS A 87 9.32 -9.26 14.49
CA LYS A 87 9.42 -10.74 14.50
C LYS A 87 8.05 -11.43 14.33
N GLY A 88 7.13 -10.80 13.58
CA GLY A 88 5.78 -11.32 13.32
C GLY A 88 4.72 -10.98 14.38
N ARG A 89 5.11 -10.39 15.52
CA ARG A 89 4.18 -10.08 16.63
C ARG A 89 3.08 -9.11 16.22
N THR A 90 3.42 -8.09 15.41
CA THR A 90 2.45 -7.13 14.91
C THR A 90 1.33 -7.81 14.12
N PHE A 91 1.68 -8.71 13.21
CA PHE A 91 0.69 -9.42 12.40
C PHE A 91 -0.13 -10.41 13.21
N GLN A 92 0.48 -11.04 14.22
CA GLN A 92 -0.23 -11.90 15.15
C GLN A 92 -1.32 -11.12 15.90
N ILE A 93 -1.01 -9.94 16.46
CA ILE A 93 -1.98 -9.07 17.15
C ILE A 93 -3.14 -8.71 16.22
N ILE A 94 -2.86 -8.35 14.95
CA ILE A 94 -3.90 -8.06 13.96
C ILE A 94 -4.83 -9.26 13.78
N GLN A 95 -4.29 -10.46 13.60
CA GLN A 95 -5.09 -11.66 13.42
C GLN A 95 -5.94 -11.98 14.64
N GLU A 96 -5.36 -11.88 15.84
CA GLU A 96 -6.06 -12.12 17.11
C GLU A 96 -7.21 -11.13 17.29
N SER A 97 -6.96 -9.82 17.11
CA SER A 97 -7.99 -8.78 17.20
C SER A 97 -9.17 -9.01 16.23
N LEU A 98 -8.88 -9.41 15.00
CA LEU A 98 -9.92 -9.70 14.01
C LEU A 98 -10.72 -10.97 14.35
N ARG A 99 -10.07 -12.00 14.94
CA ARG A 99 -10.75 -13.21 15.42
C ARG A 99 -11.59 -12.95 16.66
N GLU A 100 -11.14 -12.09 17.59
CA GLU A 100 -11.91 -11.65 18.76
C GLU A 100 -13.20 -10.91 18.34
N LEU A 101 -13.18 -10.22 17.20
CA LEU A 101 -14.38 -9.63 16.60
C LEU A 101 -15.31 -10.66 15.92
N ASN A 102 -15.00 -11.95 16.10
CA ASN A 102 -15.78 -13.07 15.56
C ASN A 102 -15.77 -13.16 14.01
N TYR A 103 -14.61 -12.79 13.36
CA TYR A 103 -14.42 -13.01 11.94
C TYR A 103 -13.53 -14.24 11.68
N LYS A 104 -13.85 -15.01 10.65
CA LYS A 104 -12.95 -16.00 10.05
C LYS A 104 -11.99 -15.28 9.11
N VAL A 105 -10.70 -15.37 9.36
CA VAL A 105 -9.67 -14.55 8.69
C VAL A 105 -8.80 -15.40 7.78
N PHE A 106 -8.60 -14.93 6.54
CA PHE A 106 -7.70 -15.47 5.53
C PHE A 106 -6.73 -14.38 5.10
N PHE A 107 -5.54 -14.74 4.67
CA PHE A 107 -4.58 -13.76 4.16
C PHE A 107 -3.63 -14.38 3.14
N GLN A 108 -3.15 -13.56 2.22
CA GLN A 108 -2.14 -13.92 1.24
C GLN A 108 -1.29 -12.70 0.87
N VAL A 109 0.00 -12.92 0.64
CA VAL A 109 0.85 -11.90 0.00
C VAL A 109 0.69 -12.05 -1.51
N ILE A 110 0.28 -10.96 -2.14
CA ILE A 110 0.04 -10.88 -3.59
C ILE A 110 1.03 -9.90 -4.20
N ASP A 111 1.65 -10.30 -5.31
CA ASP A 111 2.52 -9.44 -6.09
C ASP A 111 1.76 -8.89 -7.31
N GLY A 112 1.71 -7.57 -7.41
CA GLY A 112 1.04 -6.86 -8.51
C GLY A 112 1.66 -7.07 -9.89
N LYS A 113 2.88 -7.64 -9.99
CA LYS A 113 3.60 -7.81 -11.26
C LYS A 113 2.83 -8.61 -12.32
N GLY A 114 1.90 -9.45 -11.91
CA GLY A 114 1.02 -10.18 -12.84
C GLY A 114 -0.02 -9.32 -13.54
N TYR A 115 -0.23 -8.08 -13.09
CA TYR A 115 -1.29 -7.17 -13.54
C TYR A 115 -0.76 -5.83 -14.02
N VAL A 116 0.34 -5.35 -13.44
CA VAL A 116 1.01 -4.09 -13.77
C VAL A 116 2.52 -4.31 -13.87
N PRO A 117 3.28 -3.48 -14.59
CA PRO A 117 4.72 -3.68 -14.74
C PRO A 117 5.51 -3.21 -13.50
N GLN A 118 5.04 -3.63 -12.32
CA GLN A 118 5.63 -3.25 -11.03
C GLN A 118 5.68 -4.45 -10.09
N HIS A 119 6.85 -4.74 -9.55
CA HIS A 119 7.00 -5.66 -8.44
C HIS A 119 6.51 -4.97 -7.16
N ARG A 120 5.25 -5.25 -6.77
CA ARG A 120 4.56 -4.62 -5.65
C ARG A 120 3.85 -5.67 -4.80
N GLU A 121 4.55 -6.15 -3.79
CA GLU A 121 4.00 -7.14 -2.88
C GLU A 121 3.16 -6.49 -1.77
N ARG A 122 1.93 -6.97 -1.61
CA ARG A 122 1.00 -6.54 -0.58
C ARG A 122 0.39 -7.74 0.11
N ILE A 123 0.25 -7.66 1.44
CA ILE A 123 -0.61 -8.60 2.14
C ILE A 123 -2.06 -8.12 2.01
N VAL A 124 -2.91 -9.02 1.56
CA VAL A 124 -4.37 -8.87 1.55
C VAL A 124 -4.94 -9.77 2.63
N ILE A 125 -5.75 -9.19 3.51
CA ILE A 125 -6.39 -9.89 4.63
C ILE A 125 -7.90 -9.81 4.40
N VAL A 126 -8.56 -10.97 4.32
CA VAL A 126 -10.01 -11.08 4.09
C VAL A 126 -10.64 -11.74 5.30
N GLY A 127 -11.77 -11.21 5.76
CA GLY A 127 -12.52 -11.79 6.86
C GLY A 127 -14.00 -11.93 6.55
N PHE A 128 -14.61 -13.00 7.04
CA PHE A 128 -16.04 -13.26 6.96
C PHE A 128 -16.64 -13.36 8.35
N ASP A 129 -17.78 -12.72 8.54
CA ASP A 129 -18.53 -12.74 9.81
C ASP A 129 -19.01 -14.16 10.11
N LYS A 130 -18.52 -14.75 11.22
CA LYS A 130 -18.87 -16.11 11.63
C LYS A 130 -20.33 -16.25 12.06
N GLU A 131 -20.98 -15.20 12.52
CA GLU A 131 -22.41 -15.25 12.85
C GLU A 131 -23.27 -15.49 11.60
N ARG A 132 -22.80 -15.02 10.44
CA ARG A 132 -23.52 -15.17 9.16
C ARG A 132 -23.10 -16.40 8.37
N TYR A 133 -21.81 -16.72 8.37
CA TYR A 133 -21.25 -17.76 7.49
C TYR A 133 -20.79 -19.01 8.24
N GLY A 134 -20.79 -18.98 9.58
CA GLY A 134 -20.31 -20.09 10.42
C GLY A 134 -18.79 -20.21 10.45
N GLU A 135 -18.32 -21.15 11.26
CA GLU A 135 -16.89 -21.45 11.43
C GLU A 135 -16.25 -22.12 10.20
N ASN A 136 -17.06 -22.81 9.40
CA ASN A 136 -16.58 -23.64 8.28
C ASN A 136 -16.51 -22.88 6.95
N VAL A 137 -16.72 -21.53 6.95
CA VAL A 137 -16.55 -20.74 5.73
C VAL A 137 -15.13 -20.92 5.18
N SER A 138 -15.03 -21.18 3.88
CA SER A 138 -13.78 -21.32 3.16
C SER A 138 -13.63 -20.17 2.17
N PHE A 139 -12.38 -19.77 1.91
CA PHE A 139 -12.05 -18.74 0.96
C PHE A 139 -10.72 -19.07 0.28
N SER A 140 -10.63 -18.85 -1.01
CA SER A 140 -9.42 -18.98 -1.80
C SER A 140 -9.13 -17.67 -2.54
N PHE A 141 -7.87 -17.24 -2.53
CA PHE A 141 -7.41 -16.13 -3.36
C PHE A 141 -7.21 -16.64 -4.79
N ASP A 142 -8.30 -16.67 -5.56
CA ASP A 142 -8.27 -17.10 -6.95
C ASP A 142 -7.73 -15.97 -7.84
N LEU A 143 -6.42 -15.97 -8.06
CA LEU A 143 -5.71 -14.93 -8.77
C LEU A 143 -5.58 -15.29 -10.25
N HIS A 144 -6.07 -14.41 -11.13
CA HIS A 144 -5.97 -14.54 -12.58
C HIS A 144 -5.03 -13.48 -13.16
N PRO A 145 -3.70 -13.68 -13.13
CA PRO A 145 -2.77 -12.75 -13.74
C PRO A 145 -3.01 -12.67 -15.26
N LEU A 146 -2.60 -11.57 -15.86
CA LEU A 146 -2.73 -11.36 -17.30
C LEU A 146 -1.94 -12.44 -18.06
N LYS A 147 -2.50 -12.94 -19.18
CA LYS A 147 -1.84 -13.94 -20.02
C LYS A 147 -0.47 -13.49 -20.52
N LYS A 148 -0.32 -12.20 -20.82
CA LYS A 148 0.95 -11.57 -21.16
C LYS A 148 1.37 -10.66 -20.01
N GLN A 149 2.58 -10.88 -19.50
CA GLN A 149 3.20 -10.02 -18.47
C GLN A 149 3.29 -8.59 -18.99
N PRO A 150 2.68 -7.58 -18.32
CA PRO A 150 2.86 -6.19 -18.70
C PRO A 150 4.31 -5.76 -18.42
N VAL A 151 4.82 -4.88 -19.28
CA VAL A 151 6.19 -4.37 -19.19
C VAL A 151 6.18 -2.84 -19.09
N VAL A 152 7.29 -2.24 -18.64
CA VAL A 152 7.40 -0.79 -18.46
C VAL A 152 7.05 -0.02 -19.72
N ARG A 153 7.44 -0.51 -20.88
CA ARG A 153 7.13 0.10 -22.19
C ARG A 153 5.63 0.33 -22.41
N ASP A 154 4.78 -0.55 -21.88
CA ASP A 154 3.33 -0.52 -22.07
C ASP A 154 2.67 0.68 -21.37
N ILE A 155 3.32 1.25 -20.35
CA ILE A 155 2.77 2.37 -19.58
C ILE A 155 3.30 3.74 -20.03
N LEU A 156 4.35 3.78 -20.86
CA LEU A 156 5.00 5.03 -21.24
C LEU A 156 4.15 5.87 -22.18
N GLU A 157 4.20 7.18 -22.00
CA GLU A 157 3.65 8.17 -22.93
C GLU A 157 4.59 8.32 -24.13
N LYS A 158 4.02 8.53 -25.34
CA LYS A 158 4.78 8.70 -26.59
C LYS A 158 5.58 9.99 -26.59
N GLU A 159 4.99 11.06 -26.08
CA GLU A 159 5.57 12.39 -26.02
C GLU A 159 5.60 12.85 -24.56
N VAL A 160 6.75 13.21 -24.06
CA VAL A 160 6.95 13.63 -22.67
C VAL A 160 7.70 14.95 -22.64
N SER A 161 7.20 15.90 -21.85
CA SER A 161 7.82 17.21 -21.66
C SER A 161 9.23 17.10 -21.06
N GLU A 162 10.14 17.94 -21.53
CA GLU A 162 11.53 18.04 -21.01
C GLU A 162 11.60 18.32 -19.49
N LYS A 163 10.57 18.87 -18.89
CA LYS A 163 10.51 19.13 -17.44
C LYS A 163 10.70 17.87 -16.56
N TYR A 164 10.49 16.66 -17.14
CA TYR A 164 10.68 15.39 -16.46
C TYR A 164 12.11 14.85 -16.59
N THR A 165 12.92 15.39 -17.49
CA THR A 165 14.34 15.06 -17.63
C THR A 165 15.12 15.61 -16.43
N LEU A 166 16.01 14.80 -15.87
CA LEU A 166 16.85 15.23 -14.76
C LEU A 166 17.85 16.29 -15.20
N SER A 167 18.02 17.36 -14.40
CA SER A 167 19.09 18.31 -14.64
C SER A 167 20.45 17.64 -14.45
N ASP A 168 21.51 18.15 -15.11
CA ASP A 168 22.87 17.63 -14.97
C ASP A 168 23.31 17.61 -13.52
N LYS A 169 23.01 18.66 -12.77
CA LYS A 169 23.33 18.76 -11.34
C LYS A 169 22.70 17.62 -10.54
N LEU A 170 21.41 17.32 -10.75
CA LEU A 170 20.72 16.25 -10.05
C LEU A 170 21.23 14.88 -10.49
N TRP A 171 21.47 14.69 -11.79
CA TRP A 171 21.95 13.43 -12.32
C TRP A 171 23.35 13.08 -11.79
N ILE A 172 24.30 14.04 -11.81
CA ILE A 172 25.64 13.87 -11.23
C ILE A 172 25.56 13.57 -9.73
N TYR A 173 24.68 14.28 -9.00
CA TYR A 173 24.49 14.01 -7.57
C TYR A 173 24.03 12.57 -7.32
N LEU A 174 23.03 12.07 -8.07
CA LEU A 174 22.51 10.71 -7.92
C LEU A 174 23.56 9.64 -8.25
N GLN A 175 24.40 9.88 -9.27
CA GLN A 175 25.50 8.99 -9.63
C GLN A 175 26.54 8.91 -8.50
N ASN A 176 26.96 10.05 -7.97
CA ASN A 176 27.93 10.13 -6.87
C ASN A 176 27.36 9.49 -5.58
N TYR A 177 26.09 9.74 -5.31
CA TYR A 177 25.38 9.14 -4.17
C TYR A 177 25.35 7.61 -4.30
N ALA A 178 25.00 7.08 -5.46
CA ALA A 178 24.97 5.64 -5.71
C ALA A 178 26.38 5.01 -5.61
N ALA A 179 27.42 5.68 -6.11
CA ALA A 179 28.81 5.22 -6.01
C ALA A 179 29.25 5.10 -4.54
N LYS A 180 29.04 6.16 -3.74
CA LYS A 180 29.35 6.18 -2.31
C LYS A 180 28.66 5.03 -1.55
N HIS A 181 27.38 4.78 -1.84
CA HIS A 181 26.64 3.72 -1.16
C HIS A 181 27.07 2.32 -1.60
N ARG A 182 27.48 2.15 -2.85
CA ARG A 182 28.07 0.90 -3.35
C ARG A 182 29.39 0.58 -2.64
N GLU A 183 30.27 1.58 -2.48
CA GLU A 183 31.52 1.44 -1.73
C GLU A 183 31.27 1.09 -0.26
N ALA A 184 30.20 1.63 0.34
CA ALA A 184 29.78 1.30 1.71
C ALA A 184 29.05 -0.06 1.84
N GLY A 185 28.95 -0.85 0.76
CA GLY A 185 28.32 -2.17 0.77
C GLY A 185 26.80 -2.18 0.91
N ASN A 186 26.13 -1.06 0.65
CA ASN A 186 24.68 -0.96 0.68
C ASN A 186 24.09 -0.57 -0.69
N GLY A 187 22.82 -0.92 -0.93
CA GLY A 187 22.16 -0.80 -2.24
C GLY A 187 21.38 0.49 -2.46
N PHE A 188 21.70 1.58 -1.76
CA PHE A 188 21.03 2.85 -1.98
C PHE A 188 21.51 3.52 -3.27
N GLY A 189 20.58 4.17 -3.99
CA GLY A 189 20.89 4.87 -5.24
C GLY A 189 19.66 5.04 -6.11
N TYR A 190 19.90 5.37 -7.37
CA TYR A 190 18.84 5.45 -8.38
C TYR A 190 18.54 4.09 -9.03
N GLY A 191 17.41 3.99 -9.75
CA GLY A 191 17.06 2.81 -10.53
C GLY A 191 16.64 3.16 -11.95
N ILE A 192 17.34 2.62 -12.95
CA ILE A 192 16.89 2.65 -14.35
C ILE A 192 15.90 1.51 -14.56
N ALA A 193 14.71 1.84 -15.09
CA ALA A 193 13.68 0.86 -15.36
C ALA A 193 14.00 0.03 -16.61
N PRO A 194 13.89 -1.30 -16.54
CA PRO A 194 14.01 -2.14 -17.73
C PRO A 194 12.76 -1.97 -18.58
N LEU A 195 12.89 -1.45 -19.81
CA LEU A 195 11.72 -1.18 -20.67
C LEU A 195 10.89 -2.42 -20.98
N ASP A 196 11.52 -3.57 -21.14
CA ASP A 196 10.89 -4.86 -21.45
C ASP A 196 10.73 -5.75 -20.20
N GLY A 197 10.72 -5.13 -19.02
CA GLY A 197 10.58 -5.80 -17.73
C GLY A 197 9.64 -5.07 -16.78
N VAL A 198 9.80 -5.33 -15.49
CA VAL A 198 9.01 -4.71 -14.41
C VAL A 198 9.88 -3.81 -13.54
N THR A 199 9.30 -2.76 -12.99
CA THR A 199 9.99 -1.88 -12.03
C THR A 199 9.96 -2.45 -10.63
N ARG A 200 10.77 -1.85 -9.74
CA ARG A 200 10.55 -1.93 -8.29
C ARG A 200 9.28 -1.17 -7.89
N THR A 201 8.83 -1.35 -6.66
CA THR A 201 7.70 -0.60 -6.10
C THR A 201 7.98 0.91 -6.11
N ILE A 202 7.06 1.71 -6.67
CA ILE A 202 7.09 3.16 -6.52
C ILE A 202 6.79 3.52 -5.06
N SER A 203 7.60 4.41 -4.48
CA SER A 203 7.44 4.83 -3.09
C SER A 203 6.63 6.12 -2.97
N ALA A 204 6.06 6.37 -1.78
CA ALA A 204 5.39 7.63 -1.47
C ALA A 204 6.33 8.85 -1.53
N ARG A 205 7.65 8.64 -1.66
CA ARG A 205 8.66 9.71 -1.78
C ARG A 205 8.99 10.07 -3.22
N TYR A 206 8.39 9.39 -4.20
CA TYR A 206 8.65 9.62 -5.62
C TYR A 206 8.50 11.10 -6.05
N TYR A 207 7.63 11.85 -5.37
CA TYR A 207 7.45 13.29 -5.62
C TYR A 207 8.72 14.13 -5.42
N LYS A 208 9.74 13.64 -4.67
CA LYS A 208 10.98 14.39 -4.39
C LYS A 208 11.87 14.50 -5.64
N ASP A 209 12.45 13.39 -6.05
CA ASP A 209 13.39 13.35 -7.17
C ASP A 209 13.07 12.26 -8.20
N GLY A 210 12.17 11.33 -7.86
CA GLY A 210 11.76 10.22 -8.73
C GLY A 210 12.87 9.21 -9.00
N SER A 211 13.94 9.22 -8.21
CA SER A 211 15.16 8.47 -8.49
C SER A 211 15.01 6.95 -8.43
N GLU A 212 13.96 6.44 -7.78
CA GLU A 212 13.74 4.99 -7.70
C GLU A 212 13.41 4.35 -9.05
N ILE A 213 12.75 5.10 -9.96
CA ILE A 213 12.32 4.60 -11.27
C ILE A 213 12.58 5.69 -12.30
N LEU A 214 13.68 5.56 -13.01
CA LEU A 214 14.08 6.47 -14.08
C LEU A 214 13.97 5.76 -15.43
N ILE A 215 13.60 6.51 -16.44
CA ILE A 215 13.54 6.06 -17.84
C ILE A 215 14.76 6.61 -18.58
N GLU A 216 15.53 5.71 -19.15
CA GLU A 216 16.68 6.09 -19.99
C GLU A 216 16.23 6.84 -21.24
N GLN A 217 17.00 7.86 -21.65
CA GLN A 217 16.77 8.64 -22.84
C GLN A 217 18.03 8.65 -23.72
N ARG A 218 17.87 8.51 -25.02
CA ARG A 218 19.02 8.55 -25.94
C ARG A 218 19.59 9.96 -26.01
N GLY A 219 20.87 10.10 -25.69
CA GLY A 219 21.63 11.37 -25.78
C GLY A 219 21.24 12.44 -24.75
N LYS A 220 20.49 12.07 -23.70
CA LYS A 220 20.05 12.97 -22.63
C LYS A 220 20.16 12.27 -21.27
N ASN A 221 20.10 13.07 -20.18
CA ASN A 221 19.92 12.51 -18.86
C ASN A 221 18.62 11.69 -18.77
N PRO A 222 18.56 10.69 -17.90
CA PRO A 222 17.32 9.94 -17.70
C PRO A 222 16.21 10.86 -17.17
N ARG A 223 14.98 10.46 -17.39
CA ARG A 223 13.81 11.17 -16.90
C ARG A 223 13.06 10.38 -15.83
N ARG A 224 12.33 11.07 -14.99
CA ARG A 224 11.33 10.42 -14.12
C ARG A 224 10.06 10.11 -14.91
N LEU A 225 9.23 9.25 -14.34
CA LEU A 225 7.88 8.99 -14.87
C LEU A 225 7.02 10.25 -14.76
N THR A 226 6.09 10.42 -15.69
CA THR A 226 5.04 11.45 -15.56
C THR A 226 3.97 11.03 -14.56
N PRO A 227 3.11 11.93 -14.05
CA PRO A 227 1.96 11.55 -13.23
C PRO A 227 1.05 10.52 -13.90
N ARG A 228 0.85 10.61 -15.22
CA ARG A 228 0.05 9.65 -15.99
C ARG A 228 0.70 8.27 -16.02
N GLU A 229 2.00 8.21 -16.26
CA GLU A 229 2.75 6.95 -16.24
C GLU A 229 2.75 6.33 -14.83
N CYS A 230 2.86 7.14 -13.77
CA CYS A 230 2.70 6.65 -12.39
C CYS A 230 1.30 6.08 -12.14
N ALA A 231 0.25 6.73 -12.63
CA ALA A 231 -1.12 6.22 -12.51
C ALA A 231 -1.29 4.89 -13.25
N ARG A 232 -0.80 4.77 -14.49
CA ARG A 232 -0.78 3.51 -15.25
C ARG A 232 -0.01 2.41 -14.53
N LEU A 233 1.14 2.76 -13.92
CA LEU A 233 1.96 1.83 -13.14
C LEU A 233 1.23 1.31 -11.89
N GLN A 234 0.26 2.07 -11.36
CA GLN A 234 -0.64 1.67 -10.28
C GLN A 234 -1.93 0.98 -10.77
N GLY A 235 -2.09 0.78 -12.09
CA GLY A 235 -3.26 0.12 -12.67
C GLY A 235 -4.46 1.05 -12.93
N PHE A 236 -4.31 2.36 -12.80
CA PHE A 236 -5.38 3.30 -13.14
C PHE A 236 -5.53 3.43 -14.66
N PRO A 237 -6.77 3.40 -15.20
CA PRO A 237 -7.02 3.58 -16.62
C PRO A 237 -6.77 5.05 -17.05
N ASP A 238 -6.58 5.28 -18.33
CA ASP A 238 -6.37 6.63 -18.88
C ASP A 238 -7.55 7.58 -18.67
N SER A 239 -8.75 7.04 -18.50
CA SER A 239 -9.96 7.79 -18.13
C SER A 239 -9.91 8.37 -16.71
N PHE A 240 -9.00 7.90 -15.86
CA PHE A 240 -8.81 8.45 -14.52
C PHE A 240 -8.24 9.87 -14.60
N LYS A 241 -9.01 10.86 -14.15
CA LYS A 241 -8.64 12.27 -14.21
C LYS A 241 -7.63 12.61 -13.10
N ILE A 242 -6.60 13.37 -13.47
CA ILE A 242 -5.59 13.92 -12.56
C ILE A 242 -5.71 15.46 -12.58
N PRO A 243 -6.70 16.04 -11.87
CA PRO A 243 -7.00 17.48 -11.94
C PRO A 243 -6.15 18.31 -10.96
N VAL A 244 -4.95 17.86 -10.63
CA VAL A 244 -4.06 18.47 -9.64
C VAL A 244 -2.67 18.70 -10.24
N SER A 245 -1.82 19.47 -9.56
CA SER A 245 -0.43 19.67 -9.97
C SER A 245 0.37 18.37 -9.92
N ASP A 246 1.46 18.28 -10.72
CA ASP A 246 2.36 17.12 -10.71
C ASP A 246 2.81 16.72 -9.31
N THR A 247 3.19 17.71 -8.48
CA THR A 247 3.64 17.46 -7.10
C THR A 247 2.55 16.84 -6.25
N GLN A 248 1.31 17.29 -6.40
CA GLN A 248 0.17 16.71 -5.69
C GLN A 248 -0.16 15.31 -6.22
N ALA A 249 -0.12 15.11 -7.54
CA ALA A 249 -0.35 13.81 -8.17
C ALA A 249 0.66 12.74 -7.70
N TYR A 250 1.95 13.09 -7.62
CA TYR A 250 2.98 12.17 -7.11
C TYR A 250 2.86 11.84 -5.62
N ARG A 251 2.15 12.65 -4.82
CA ARG A 251 1.95 12.41 -3.39
C ARG A 251 0.77 11.48 -3.09
N GLN A 252 -0.13 11.33 -4.03
CA GLN A 252 -1.32 10.48 -3.94
C GLN A 252 -1.02 9.04 -4.38
#